data_dd47a3a519348173553d7e4f3ee47513
#
_entry.id   dd47a3a519348173553d7e4f3ee47513
#
_cell.length_a   1.000
_cell.length_b   1.000
_cell.length_c   1.000
_cell.angle_alpha   90.00
_cell.angle_beta   90.00
_cell.angle_gamma   90.00
#
_symmetry.space_group_name_H-M   'P 1'
#
loop_
_entity.id
_entity.type
_entity.pdbx_description
1 polymer ?
#
loop_
_entity_poly.entity_id
_entity_poly.type
_entity_poly.pdbx_seq_one_letter_code
_entity_poly.pdbx_strand_id
1 'polypeptide(L)'
;MKIEQAKKEHAHDIALLIMLAMTDECCMNMVGPGKTLADFEQVMTDLASSECSQYSYRNTLVALTDDNRVAGAIVAYRGEDLHALRKAFLDAAKERLGRNLDNITDETEAGEYYIDSVAVYPDFRRMGIASSLLRAAIERAHSNGLPAGLLVDKQNPNAERLYTALGFRYIDDKMWSGHEMKHMRCYCPE
;
A
#
# COMPACT_ATOMS: atom_id res chain seq x y z
N MET A 1 -6.01 4.17 20.96
CA MET A 1 -5.51 4.08 19.56
C MET A 1 -6.62 4.49 18.61
N LYS A 2 -6.37 5.35 17.63
CA LYS A 2 -7.33 5.84 16.64
C LYS A 2 -6.81 5.64 15.22
N ILE A 3 -7.72 5.47 14.25
CA ILE A 3 -7.39 5.46 12.83
C ILE A 3 -7.90 6.77 12.23
N GLU A 4 -7.04 7.47 11.52
CA GLU A 4 -7.39 8.74 10.89
C GLU A 4 -6.68 8.93 9.55
N GLN A 5 -7.13 9.91 8.77
CA GLN A 5 -6.46 10.32 7.55
C GLN A 5 -5.04 10.78 7.88
N ALA A 6 -4.08 10.25 7.15
CA ALA A 6 -2.70 10.69 7.31
C ALA A 6 -2.53 12.17 6.94
N LYS A 7 -1.51 12.79 7.54
CA LYS A 7 -1.08 14.16 7.27
C LYS A 7 0.33 14.14 6.68
N LYS A 8 0.75 15.25 6.11
CA LYS A 8 2.08 15.39 5.51
C LYS A 8 3.22 15.07 6.50
N GLU A 9 3.02 15.36 7.78
CA GLU A 9 3.99 15.07 8.84
C GLU A 9 4.24 13.58 9.07
N HIS A 10 3.32 12.70 8.62
CA HIS A 10 3.47 11.24 8.70
C HIS A 10 4.22 10.63 7.51
N ALA A 11 4.71 11.45 6.56
CA ALA A 11 5.26 10.97 5.29
C ALA A 11 6.42 9.98 5.46
N HIS A 12 7.32 10.23 6.41
CA HIS A 12 8.44 9.33 6.69
C HIS A 12 7.96 7.97 7.25
N ASP A 13 7.05 7.98 8.22
CA ASP A 13 6.46 6.73 8.73
C ASP A 13 5.71 5.96 7.64
N ILE A 14 4.99 6.65 6.75
CA ILE A 14 4.31 6.04 5.61
C ILE A 14 5.33 5.34 4.71
N ALA A 15 6.43 6.00 4.36
CA ALA A 15 7.49 5.43 3.54
C ALA A 15 8.07 4.16 4.18
N LEU A 16 8.44 4.21 5.45
CA LEU A 16 8.98 3.07 6.19
C LEU A 16 8.00 1.89 6.25
N LEU A 17 6.71 2.17 6.46
CA LEU A 17 5.67 1.14 6.52
C LEU A 17 5.40 0.52 5.15
N ILE A 18 5.45 1.29 4.05
CA ILE A 18 5.38 0.76 2.69
C ILE A 18 6.58 -0.16 2.43
N MET A 19 7.80 0.28 2.75
CA MET A 19 9.01 -0.53 2.60
C MET A 19 8.93 -1.82 3.44
N LEU A 20 8.38 -1.74 4.65
CA LEU A 20 8.16 -2.92 5.51
C LEU A 20 7.15 -3.90 4.90
N ALA A 21 6.13 -3.42 4.17
CA ALA A 21 5.18 -4.26 3.45
C ALA A 21 5.82 -4.92 2.21
N MET A 22 6.69 -4.17 1.50
CA MET A 22 7.35 -4.63 0.27
C MET A 22 8.48 -5.63 0.50
N THR A 23 9.14 -5.62 1.64
CA THR A 23 10.43 -6.27 1.93
C THR A 23 11.66 -5.56 1.32
N ASP A 24 12.82 -5.71 1.96
CA ASP A 24 14.07 -5.10 1.48
C ASP A 24 14.46 -5.58 0.08
N GLU A 25 14.24 -6.86 -0.23
CA GLU A 25 14.51 -7.44 -1.55
C GLU A 25 13.66 -6.77 -2.63
N CYS A 26 12.37 -6.61 -2.40
CA CYS A 26 11.47 -5.94 -3.33
C CYS A 26 11.87 -4.47 -3.52
N CYS A 27 12.18 -3.76 -2.43
CA CYS A 27 12.67 -2.38 -2.50
C CYS A 27 13.96 -2.26 -3.31
N MET A 28 14.92 -3.19 -3.14
CA MET A 28 16.18 -3.22 -3.90
C MET A 28 15.97 -3.50 -5.39
N ASN A 29 14.92 -4.23 -5.76
CA ASN A 29 14.55 -4.43 -7.16
C ASN A 29 14.05 -3.15 -7.86
N MET A 30 13.64 -2.14 -7.06
CA MET A 30 13.15 -0.85 -7.56
C MET A 30 14.25 0.22 -7.68
N VAL A 31 15.51 -0.12 -7.35
CA VAL A 31 16.64 0.80 -7.46
C VAL A 31 17.65 0.33 -8.51
N GLY A 32 18.33 1.27 -9.14
CA GLY A 32 19.39 1.02 -10.11
C GLY A 32 20.78 0.85 -9.46
N PRO A 33 21.79 0.51 -10.28
CA PRO A 33 23.16 0.32 -9.78
C PRO A 33 23.70 1.52 -9.02
N GLY A 34 24.33 1.25 -7.87
CA GLY A 34 24.93 2.28 -7.01
C GLY A 34 23.95 3.03 -6.12
N LYS A 35 22.68 2.66 -6.13
CA LYS A 35 21.65 3.18 -5.23
C LYS A 35 21.41 2.21 -4.07
N THR A 36 20.87 2.74 -2.98
CA THR A 36 20.70 2.05 -1.70
C THR A 36 19.25 2.08 -1.24
N LEU A 37 18.94 1.30 -0.19
CA LEU A 37 17.64 1.40 0.49
C LEU A 37 17.39 2.81 1.06
N ALA A 38 18.44 3.51 1.50
CA ALA A 38 18.29 4.88 2.00
C ALA A 38 17.91 5.87 0.87
N ASP A 39 18.42 5.68 -0.36
CA ASP A 39 17.97 6.46 -1.51
C ASP A 39 16.50 6.17 -1.82
N PHE A 40 16.07 4.91 -1.72
CA PHE A 40 14.68 4.52 -1.92
C PHE A 40 13.76 5.11 -0.83
N GLU A 41 14.16 5.01 0.44
CA GLU A 41 13.45 5.60 1.58
C GLU A 41 13.22 7.10 1.40
N GLN A 42 14.25 7.84 0.97
CA GLN A 42 14.12 9.27 0.72
C GLN A 42 13.11 9.57 -0.40
N VAL A 43 13.16 8.80 -1.50
CA VAL A 43 12.20 8.94 -2.60
C VAL A 43 10.79 8.64 -2.12
N MET A 44 10.58 7.54 -1.38
CA MET A 44 9.27 7.17 -0.86
C MET A 44 8.73 8.20 0.13
N THR A 45 9.60 8.80 0.96
CA THR A 45 9.22 9.87 1.89
C THR A 45 8.72 11.11 1.13
N ASP A 46 9.42 11.50 0.07
CA ASP A 46 9.02 12.64 -0.76
C ASP A 46 7.68 12.37 -1.48
N LEU A 47 7.50 11.17 -2.01
CA LEU A 47 6.24 10.74 -2.64
C LEU A 47 5.08 10.69 -1.64
N ALA A 48 5.32 10.20 -0.43
CA ALA A 48 4.34 10.20 0.65
C ALA A 48 3.95 11.61 1.10
N SER A 49 4.87 12.56 1.04
CA SER A 49 4.62 13.97 1.38
C SER A 49 3.92 14.76 0.27
N SER A 50 3.87 14.22 -0.96
CA SER A 50 3.25 14.85 -2.12
C SER A 50 1.73 14.61 -2.13
N GLU A 51 1.00 15.42 -2.90
CA GLU A 51 -0.46 15.27 -3.04
C GLU A 51 -0.86 14.39 -4.24
N CYS A 52 0.06 14.17 -5.18
CA CYS A 52 -0.21 13.55 -6.47
C CYS A 52 0.61 12.27 -6.69
N SER A 53 0.71 11.41 -5.68
CA SER A 53 1.39 10.12 -5.75
C SER A 53 0.45 9.01 -5.25
N GLN A 54 0.60 7.79 -5.78
CA GLN A 54 -0.11 6.63 -5.22
C GLN A 54 0.21 6.46 -3.72
N TYR A 55 1.41 6.77 -3.30
CA TYR A 55 1.90 6.68 -1.92
C TYR A 55 1.60 7.90 -1.04
N SER A 56 0.89 8.90 -1.59
CA SER A 56 0.56 10.15 -0.91
C SER A 56 -0.10 9.93 0.45
N TYR A 57 0.21 10.81 1.43
CA TYR A 57 -0.54 10.89 2.69
C TYR A 57 -2.05 11.04 2.48
N ARG A 58 -2.50 11.58 1.33
CA ARG A 58 -3.92 11.71 0.96
C ARG A 58 -4.58 10.37 0.69
N ASN A 59 -3.82 9.38 0.25
CA ASN A 59 -4.28 8.02 -0.02
C ASN A 59 -4.07 7.08 1.19
N THR A 60 -3.60 7.62 2.34
CA THR A 60 -3.15 6.82 3.46
C THR A 60 -4.00 7.06 4.71
N LEU A 61 -4.39 5.97 5.38
CA LEU A 61 -4.86 6.02 6.76
C LEU A 61 -3.73 5.57 7.68
N VAL A 62 -3.58 6.22 8.83
CA VAL A 62 -2.63 5.84 9.88
C VAL A 62 -3.35 5.42 11.15
N ALA A 63 -2.79 4.43 11.83
CA ALA A 63 -3.16 4.07 13.19
C ALA A 63 -2.23 4.79 14.15
N LEU A 64 -2.78 5.68 14.99
CA LEU A 64 -2.04 6.46 15.98
C LEU A 64 -2.27 5.91 17.38
N THR A 65 -1.20 5.85 18.14
CA THR A 65 -1.23 5.58 19.58
C THR A 65 -1.80 6.78 20.34
N ASP A 66 -2.06 6.63 21.64
CA ASP A 66 -2.61 7.71 22.46
C ASP A 66 -1.61 8.87 22.65
N ASP A 67 -0.30 8.61 22.48
CA ASP A 67 0.77 9.60 22.41
C ASP A 67 1.11 10.07 20.98
N ASN A 68 0.19 9.86 20.03
CA ASN A 68 0.26 10.29 18.62
C ASN A 68 1.43 9.71 17.80
N ARG A 69 2.04 8.59 18.20
CA ARG A 69 2.99 7.88 17.35
C ARG A 69 2.27 7.03 16.30
N VAL A 70 2.82 6.97 15.10
CA VAL A 70 2.31 6.07 14.06
C VAL A 70 2.66 4.62 14.44
N ALA A 71 1.64 3.78 14.53
CA ALA A 71 1.78 2.35 14.82
C ALA A 71 1.67 1.49 13.55
N GLY A 72 0.97 1.98 12.53
CA GLY A 72 0.78 1.32 11.25
C GLY A 72 0.09 2.22 10.25
N ALA A 73 0.11 1.82 8.99
CA ALA A 73 -0.52 2.55 7.89
C ALA A 73 -1.13 1.60 6.86
N ILE A 74 -2.09 2.12 6.12
CA ILE A 74 -2.69 1.48 4.94
C ILE A 74 -2.81 2.51 3.83
N VAL A 75 -2.30 2.17 2.66
CA VAL A 75 -2.39 2.98 1.45
C VAL A 75 -3.48 2.40 0.56
N ALA A 76 -4.43 3.22 0.12
CA ALA A 76 -5.50 2.77 -0.75
C ALA A 76 -6.06 3.92 -1.60
N TYR A 77 -6.40 3.63 -2.85
CA TYR A 77 -6.89 4.59 -3.84
C TYR A 77 -7.83 3.90 -4.86
N ARG A 78 -8.53 4.69 -5.67
CA ARG A 78 -9.38 4.13 -6.73
C ARG A 78 -8.49 3.51 -7.82
N GLY A 79 -8.76 2.27 -8.22
CA GLY A 79 -7.96 1.58 -9.24
C GLY A 79 -7.88 2.33 -10.57
N GLU A 80 -8.93 3.08 -10.94
CA GLU A 80 -8.95 3.93 -12.14
C GLU A 80 -7.91 5.06 -12.12
N ASP A 81 -7.45 5.48 -10.93
CA ASP A 81 -6.47 6.56 -10.76
C ASP A 81 -5.01 6.07 -10.83
N LEU A 82 -4.79 4.74 -10.92
CA LEU A 82 -3.48 4.12 -10.86
C LEU A 82 -2.43 4.81 -11.72
N HIS A 83 -2.68 4.94 -13.02
CA HIS A 83 -1.69 5.50 -13.96
C HIS A 83 -1.35 6.96 -13.66
N ALA A 84 -2.35 7.77 -13.31
CA ALA A 84 -2.14 9.16 -12.95
C ALA A 84 -1.31 9.30 -11.67
N LEU A 85 -1.60 8.49 -10.67
CA LEU A 85 -0.92 8.51 -9.37
C LEU A 85 0.49 7.88 -9.44
N ARG A 86 0.66 6.79 -10.20
CA ARG A 86 1.94 6.07 -10.37
C ARG A 86 2.99 6.89 -11.09
N LYS A 87 2.56 7.83 -11.96
CA LYS A 87 3.48 8.65 -12.75
C LYS A 87 4.57 9.29 -11.88
N ALA A 88 4.22 9.83 -10.72
CA ALA A 88 5.19 10.44 -9.81
C ALA A 88 6.26 9.46 -9.33
N PHE A 89 5.90 8.20 -9.08
CA PHE A 89 6.84 7.15 -8.72
C PHE A 89 7.74 6.76 -9.90
N LEU A 90 7.18 6.58 -11.09
CA LEU A 90 7.96 6.22 -12.30
C LEU A 90 8.99 7.29 -12.64
N ASP A 91 8.61 8.56 -12.59
CA ASP A 91 9.51 9.68 -12.80
C ASP A 91 10.65 9.69 -11.75
N ALA A 92 10.31 9.56 -10.48
CA ALA A 92 11.29 9.53 -9.39
C ALA A 92 12.22 8.30 -9.46
N ALA A 93 11.70 7.12 -9.82
CA ALA A 93 12.50 5.92 -10.01
C ALA A 93 13.54 6.11 -11.12
N LYS A 94 13.13 6.70 -12.24
CA LYS A 94 14.00 6.97 -13.37
C LYS A 94 15.05 8.04 -13.05
N GLU A 95 14.65 9.17 -12.50
CA GLU A 95 15.52 10.34 -12.29
C GLU A 95 16.42 10.20 -11.06
N ARG A 96 15.93 9.63 -9.97
CA ARG A 96 16.62 9.62 -8.68
C ARG A 96 17.17 8.25 -8.30
N LEU A 97 16.49 7.17 -8.69
CA LEU A 97 16.92 5.81 -8.38
C LEU A 97 17.63 5.14 -9.55
N GLY A 98 17.71 5.76 -10.74
CA GLY A 98 18.39 5.20 -11.91
C GLY A 98 17.73 3.92 -12.43
N ARG A 99 16.43 3.74 -12.17
CA ARG A 99 15.67 2.55 -12.56
C ARG A 99 14.52 2.91 -13.49
N ASN A 100 14.52 2.37 -14.71
CA ASN A 100 13.39 2.48 -15.60
C ASN A 100 12.37 1.38 -15.29
N LEU A 101 11.15 1.81 -14.91
CA LEU A 101 10.00 0.95 -14.56
C LEU A 101 8.81 1.20 -15.49
N ASP A 102 9.01 1.76 -16.69
CA ASP A 102 7.92 2.11 -17.64
C ASP A 102 7.05 0.90 -18.02
N ASN A 103 7.57 -0.33 -17.90
CA ASN A 103 6.87 -1.58 -18.23
C ASN A 103 6.39 -2.34 -16.98
N ILE A 104 6.26 -1.67 -15.82
CA ILE A 104 5.73 -2.33 -14.62
C ILE A 104 4.26 -2.74 -14.84
N THR A 105 3.94 -3.97 -14.47
CA THR A 105 2.58 -4.51 -14.59
C THR A 105 1.60 -3.74 -13.67
N ASP A 106 0.36 -3.59 -14.13
CA ASP A 106 -0.68 -2.99 -13.31
C ASP A 106 -1.13 -3.95 -12.20
N GLU A 107 -1.13 -3.46 -10.97
CA GLU A 107 -1.61 -4.19 -9.81
C GLU A 107 -3.14 -4.12 -9.63
N THR A 108 -3.77 -3.10 -10.23
CA THR A 108 -5.22 -2.86 -10.13
C THR A 108 -5.78 -2.26 -11.42
N GLU A 109 -7.09 -2.14 -11.47
CA GLU A 109 -7.85 -1.58 -12.59
C GLU A 109 -9.09 -0.83 -12.10
N ALA A 110 -9.81 -0.16 -13.01
CA ALA A 110 -11.09 0.48 -12.70
C ALA A 110 -12.09 -0.55 -12.15
N GLY A 111 -12.95 -0.12 -11.21
CA GLY A 111 -14.01 -0.96 -10.63
C GLY A 111 -13.69 -1.48 -9.24
N GLU A 112 -12.58 -1.05 -8.63
CA GLU A 112 -12.27 -1.33 -7.23
C GLU A 112 -11.57 -0.14 -6.55
N TYR A 113 -11.66 -0.11 -5.23
CA TYR A 113 -10.82 0.71 -4.36
C TYR A 113 -9.66 -0.15 -3.90
N TYR A 114 -8.50 0.07 -4.47
CA TYR A 114 -7.34 -0.81 -4.32
C TYR A 114 -6.57 -0.48 -3.05
N ILE A 115 -6.31 -1.52 -2.26
CA ILE A 115 -5.41 -1.48 -1.10
C ILE A 115 -4.03 -1.89 -1.59
N ASP A 116 -3.15 -0.90 -1.73
CA ASP A 116 -1.79 -1.06 -2.24
C ASP A 116 -0.86 -1.70 -1.20
N SER A 117 -0.88 -1.17 0.02
CA SER A 117 -0.05 -1.70 1.09
C SER A 117 -0.69 -1.53 2.46
N VAL A 118 -0.40 -2.47 3.37
CA VAL A 118 -0.75 -2.38 4.79
C VAL A 118 0.38 -2.94 5.63
N ALA A 119 0.86 -2.14 6.59
CA ALA A 119 1.88 -2.58 7.52
C ALA A 119 1.66 -2.03 8.93
N VAL A 120 2.20 -2.75 9.91
CA VAL A 120 2.22 -2.39 11.33
C VAL A 120 3.64 -2.58 11.84
N TYR A 121 4.18 -1.57 12.51
CA TYR A 121 5.51 -1.67 13.12
C TYR A 121 5.60 -2.86 14.06
N PRO A 122 6.75 -3.54 14.15
CA PRO A 122 6.92 -4.77 14.93
C PRO A 122 6.42 -4.67 16.38
N ASP A 123 6.70 -3.55 17.03
CA ASP A 123 6.34 -3.30 18.45
C ASP A 123 4.82 -3.20 18.69
N PHE A 124 4.04 -2.97 17.61
CA PHE A 124 2.59 -2.83 17.68
C PHE A 124 1.83 -3.99 17.03
N ARG A 125 2.53 -5.06 16.64
CA ARG A 125 1.91 -6.25 16.04
C ARG A 125 1.07 -7.02 17.06
N ARG A 126 0.14 -7.84 16.55
CA ARG A 126 -0.78 -8.69 17.33
C ARG A 126 -1.75 -7.93 18.24
N MET A 127 -1.91 -6.63 18.04
CA MET A 127 -2.86 -5.75 18.74
C MET A 127 -4.13 -5.47 17.90
N GLY A 128 -4.34 -6.19 16.80
CA GLY A 128 -5.52 -6.01 15.92
C GLY A 128 -5.46 -4.80 14.97
N ILE A 129 -4.31 -4.08 14.94
CA ILE A 129 -4.18 -2.81 14.19
C ILE A 129 -4.37 -3.02 12.69
N ALA A 130 -3.74 -4.06 12.11
CA ALA A 130 -3.90 -4.34 10.67
C ALA A 130 -5.36 -4.61 10.32
N SER A 131 -6.09 -5.37 11.14
CA SER A 131 -7.52 -5.62 10.95
C SER A 131 -8.34 -4.34 11.02
N SER A 132 -8.00 -3.43 11.94
CA SER A 132 -8.70 -2.14 12.09
C SER A 132 -8.44 -1.21 10.90
N LEU A 133 -7.18 -1.14 10.41
CA LEU A 133 -6.82 -0.40 9.20
C LEU A 133 -7.55 -0.94 7.96
N LEU A 134 -7.58 -2.27 7.79
CA LEU A 134 -8.28 -2.92 6.69
C LEU A 134 -9.80 -2.65 6.75
N ARG A 135 -10.44 -2.72 7.92
CA ARG A 135 -11.86 -2.38 8.07
C ARG A 135 -12.12 -0.93 7.66
N ALA A 136 -11.30 0.01 8.10
CA ALA A 136 -11.43 1.42 7.73
C ALA A 136 -11.25 1.64 6.21
N ALA A 137 -10.34 0.91 5.55
CA ALA A 137 -10.18 0.96 4.10
C ALA A 137 -11.37 0.33 3.37
N ILE A 138 -11.92 -0.79 3.86
CA ILE A 138 -13.15 -1.41 3.33
C ILE A 138 -14.33 -0.44 3.44
N GLU A 139 -14.53 0.20 4.59
CA GLU A 139 -15.58 1.21 4.79
C GLU A 139 -15.43 2.39 3.82
N ARG A 140 -14.20 2.86 3.60
CA ARG A 140 -13.91 3.90 2.61
C ARG A 140 -14.23 3.45 1.19
N ALA A 141 -13.86 2.22 0.80
CA ALA A 141 -14.19 1.65 -0.50
C ALA A 141 -15.70 1.62 -0.71
N HIS A 142 -16.43 1.06 0.25
CA HIS A 142 -17.91 0.95 0.20
C HIS A 142 -18.60 2.32 0.16
N SER A 143 -18.07 3.31 0.90
CA SER A 143 -18.57 4.69 0.85
C SER A 143 -18.38 5.35 -0.52
N ASN A 144 -17.44 4.83 -1.33
CA ASN A 144 -17.23 5.24 -2.73
C ASN A 144 -18.02 4.37 -3.73
N GLY A 145 -18.86 3.45 -3.25
CA GLY A 145 -19.63 2.54 -4.11
C GLY A 145 -18.78 1.47 -4.80
N LEU A 146 -17.59 1.19 -4.28
CA LEU A 146 -16.63 0.25 -4.87
C LEU A 146 -16.34 -0.91 -3.93
N PRO A 147 -16.06 -2.12 -4.43
CA PRO A 147 -15.45 -3.16 -3.63
C PRO A 147 -14.02 -2.75 -3.24
N ALA A 148 -13.57 -3.17 -2.06
CA ALA A 148 -12.15 -3.10 -1.73
C ALA A 148 -11.41 -4.24 -2.43
N GLY A 149 -10.32 -3.92 -3.15
CA GLY A 149 -9.47 -4.90 -3.84
C GLY A 149 -8.05 -4.92 -3.27
N LEU A 150 -7.35 -6.03 -3.38
CA LEU A 150 -5.93 -6.16 -3.02
C LEU A 150 -5.27 -7.33 -3.75
N LEU A 151 -3.94 -7.31 -3.79
CA LEU A 151 -3.12 -8.46 -4.16
C LEU A 151 -2.47 -9.07 -2.91
N VAL A 152 -2.45 -10.39 -2.83
CA VAL A 152 -1.71 -11.12 -1.79
C VAL A 152 -0.80 -12.17 -2.42
N ASP A 153 0.47 -12.19 -2.01
CA ASP A 153 1.43 -13.20 -2.46
C ASP A 153 0.95 -14.59 -2.05
N LYS A 154 0.96 -15.53 -2.99
CA LYS A 154 0.59 -16.94 -2.73
C LYS A 154 1.44 -17.59 -1.64
N GLN A 155 2.64 -17.05 -1.41
CA GLN A 155 3.54 -17.50 -0.35
C GLN A 155 3.24 -16.85 1.02
N ASN A 156 2.22 -15.98 1.13
CA ASN A 156 1.81 -15.34 2.37
C ASN A 156 0.42 -15.82 2.87
N PRO A 157 0.29 -17.08 3.30
CA PRO A 157 -0.99 -17.65 3.75
C PRO A 157 -1.52 -16.98 5.04
N ASN A 158 -0.68 -16.30 5.80
CA ASN A 158 -1.10 -15.57 7.00
C ASN A 158 -1.89 -14.31 6.62
N ALA A 159 -1.43 -13.57 5.63
CA ALA A 159 -2.14 -12.40 5.10
C ALA A 159 -3.46 -12.85 4.43
N GLU A 160 -3.43 -13.90 3.61
CA GLU A 160 -4.63 -14.44 2.97
C GLU A 160 -5.71 -14.82 4.00
N ARG A 161 -5.32 -15.50 5.09
CA ARG A 161 -6.26 -15.83 6.19
C ARG A 161 -6.87 -14.59 6.83
N LEU A 162 -6.06 -13.54 7.05
CA LEU A 162 -6.54 -12.28 7.59
C LEU A 162 -7.57 -11.63 6.65
N TYR A 163 -7.25 -11.54 5.36
CA TYR A 163 -8.15 -10.95 4.36
C TYR A 163 -9.45 -11.75 4.23
N THR A 164 -9.37 -13.07 4.15
CA THR A 164 -10.55 -13.95 4.12
C THR A 164 -11.45 -13.75 5.35
N ALA A 165 -10.86 -13.63 6.55
CA ALA A 165 -11.61 -13.37 7.78
C ALA A 165 -12.28 -11.98 7.80
N LEU A 166 -11.83 -11.04 6.98
CA LEU A 166 -12.42 -9.70 6.80
C LEU A 166 -13.42 -9.63 5.62
N GLY A 167 -13.70 -10.76 4.96
CA GLY A 167 -14.69 -10.85 3.90
C GLY A 167 -14.15 -10.74 2.48
N PHE A 168 -12.83 -10.68 2.31
CA PHE A 168 -12.25 -10.76 0.97
C PHE A 168 -12.41 -12.16 0.38
N ARG A 169 -12.73 -12.21 -0.90
CA ARG A 169 -12.89 -13.44 -1.67
C ARG A 169 -11.91 -13.44 -2.84
N TYR A 170 -11.37 -14.60 -3.17
CA TYR A 170 -10.52 -14.82 -4.34
C TYR A 170 -11.29 -14.49 -5.62
N ILE A 171 -10.65 -13.79 -6.54
CA ILE A 171 -11.16 -13.42 -7.87
C ILE A 171 -10.37 -14.16 -8.95
N ASP A 172 -9.07 -13.88 -9.06
CA ASP A 172 -8.17 -14.45 -10.06
C ASP A 172 -6.71 -14.43 -9.59
N ASP A 173 -5.84 -15.00 -10.40
CA ASP A 173 -4.39 -14.94 -10.22
C ASP A 173 -3.81 -13.83 -11.08
N LYS A 174 -2.87 -13.07 -10.50
CA LYS A 174 -2.10 -12.04 -11.20
C LYS A 174 -0.60 -12.25 -11.00
N MET A 175 0.18 -11.84 -11.98
CA MET A 175 1.64 -11.72 -11.82
C MET A 175 1.98 -10.27 -11.52
N TRP A 176 2.68 -10.02 -10.42
CA TRP A 176 3.17 -8.69 -10.10
C TRP A 176 4.61 -8.75 -9.59
N SER A 177 5.49 -7.92 -10.17
CA SER A 177 6.92 -7.87 -9.82
C SER A 177 7.63 -9.24 -9.77
N GLY A 178 7.23 -10.20 -10.64
CA GLY A 178 7.79 -11.55 -10.67
C GLY A 178 7.19 -12.54 -9.68
N HIS A 179 6.22 -12.14 -8.88
CA HIS A 179 5.52 -12.98 -7.89
C HIS A 179 4.13 -13.38 -8.37
N GLU A 180 3.75 -14.61 -8.06
CA GLU A 180 2.36 -15.07 -8.23
C GLU A 180 1.49 -14.54 -7.09
N MET A 181 0.51 -13.71 -7.44
CA MET A 181 -0.39 -13.07 -6.50
C MET A 181 -1.82 -13.60 -6.67
N LYS A 182 -2.58 -13.62 -5.58
CA LYS A 182 -4.04 -13.76 -5.62
C LYS A 182 -4.65 -12.37 -5.57
N HIS A 183 -5.48 -12.04 -6.55
CA HIS A 183 -6.35 -10.87 -6.48
C HIS A 183 -7.58 -11.23 -5.64
N MET A 184 -7.88 -10.42 -4.66
CA MET A 184 -9.02 -10.64 -3.76
C MET A 184 -9.86 -9.37 -3.65
N ARG A 185 -11.20 -9.52 -3.56
CA ARG A 185 -12.14 -8.40 -3.37
C ARG A 185 -13.07 -8.62 -2.18
N CYS A 186 -13.37 -7.53 -1.49
CA CYS A 186 -14.43 -7.45 -0.47
C CYS A 186 -15.54 -6.54 -1.01
N TYR A 187 -16.70 -7.12 -1.31
CA TYR A 187 -17.84 -6.42 -1.88
C TYR A 187 -18.68 -5.74 -0.80
N CYS A 188 -19.39 -4.66 -1.19
CA CYS A 188 -20.39 -4.06 -0.32
C CYS A 188 -21.44 -5.11 0.09
N PRO A 189 -21.88 -5.13 1.34
CA PRO A 189 -23.09 -5.88 1.71
C PRO A 189 -24.29 -5.42 0.87
N GLU A 190 -25.11 -6.36 0.43
CA GLU A 190 -26.39 -6.08 -0.22
C GLU A 190 -27.38 -5.42 0.74
#